data_f9ee33c4b74132fba2a29811b899cb6c
#
_entry.id   f9ee33c4b74132fba2a29811b899cb6c
#
_cell.length_a   1.000
_cell.length_b   1.000
_cell.length_c   1.000
_cell.angle_alpha   90.00
_cell.angle_beta   90.00
_cell.angle_gamma   90.00
#
_symmetry.space_group_name_H-M   'P 1'
#
loop_
_entity.id
_entity.type
_entity.pdbx_description
1 polymer ?
#
loop_
_entity_poly.entity_id
_entity_poly.type
_entity_poly.pdbx_seq_one_letter_code
_entity_poly.pdbx_strand_id
1 'polypeptide(L)'
;MFSLPFDSKITGYDSNGIPQYDRASGSAEFARLLAAFLTNGVFGSGMFAVTAKTGMQMEVSAGSCVIGGRFGFAIVPETLTVAADVQYPRIDSVVLRMGVAEPVRDI
;
A
#
# COMPACT_ATOMS: atom_id res chain seq x y z
N MET A 1 15.47 8.88 -20.29
CA MET A 1 15.83 8.10 -19.09
C MET A 1 15.58 8.96 -17.86
N PHE A 2 14.95 8.39 -16.86
CA PHE A 2 14.71 9.06 -15.59
C PHE A 2 15.74 8.59 -14.55
N SER A 3 16.28 9.50 -13.77
CA SER A 3 17.27 9.14 -12.75
C SER A 3 16.95 9.85 -11.44
N LEU A 4 17.18 9.15 -10.34
CA LEU A 4 17.03 9.67 -8.97
C LEU A 4 17.96 8.88 -8.03
N PRO A 5 18.25 9.40 -6.84
CA PRO A 5 17.84 10.69 -6.33
C PRO A 5 18.81 11.81 -6.71
N PHE A 6 18.26 12.96 -7.07
CA PHE A 6 19.06 14.15 -7.32
C PHE A 6 18.30 15.37 -6.81
N ASP A 7 19.05 16.35 -6.32
CA ASP A 7 18.46 17.60 -5.93
C ASP A 7 17.93 18.36 -7.14
N SER A 8 16.74 18.91 -7.02
CA SER A 8 16.15 19.75 -8.04
C SER A 8 16.56 21.19 -7.84
N LYS A 9 16.77 21.90 -8.96
CA LYS A 9 17.02 23.33 -8.95
C LYS A 9 15.81 24.05 -9.53
N ILE A 10 15.52 25.23 -8.99
CA ILE A 10 14.45 26.07 -9.53
C ILE A 10 14.96 26.67 -10.83
N THR A 11 14.24 26.44 -11.93
CA THR A 11 14.58 26.97 -13.25
C THR A 11 13.81 28.24 -13.58
N GLY A 12 12.75 28.53 -12.83
CA GLY A 12 11.92 29.70 -13.05
C GLY A 12 10.64 29.61 -12.26
N TYR A 13 9.73 30.54 -12.53
CA TYR A 13 8.41 30.59 -11.91
C TYR A 13 7.36 30.73 -12.99
N ASP A 14 6.19 30.15 -12.75
CA ASP A 14 5.06 30.30 -13.68
C ASP A 14 4.37 31.66 -13.46
N SER A 15 3.29 31.88 -14.22
CA SER A 15 2.53 33.15 -14.14
C SER A 15 1.87 33.36 -12.79
N ASN A 16 1.69 32.32 -11.98
CA ASN A 16 1.11 32.37 -10.65
C ASN A 16 2.17 32.41 -9.54
N GLY A 17 3.45 32.49 -9.89
CA GLY A 17 4.54 32.51 -8.91
C GLY A 17 4.93 31.16 -8.35
N ILE A 18 4.46 30.07 -8.96
CA ILE A 18 4.80 28.71 -8.53
C ILE A 18 6.16 28.33 -9.10
N PRO A 19 7.10 27.84 -8.26
CA PRO A 19 8.43 27.47 -8.74
C PRO A 19 8.38 26.28 -9.69
N GLN A 20 9.21 26.33 -10.73
CA GLN A 20 9.42 25.23 -11.65
C GLN A 20 10.81 24.68 -11.46
N TYR A 21 10.95 23.36 -11.56
CA TYR A 21 12.19 22.66 -11.27
C TYR A 21 12.77 22.02 -12.51
N ASP A 22 14.11 21.88 -12.54
CA ASP A 22 14.80 21.22 -13.63
C ASP A 22 14.51 19.71 -13.67
N ARG A 23 14.15 19.14 -12.53
CA ARG A 23 13.74 17.75 -12.42
C ARG A 23 12.76 17.60 -11.28
N ALA A 24 11.84 16.68 -11.43
CA ALA A 24 10.86 16.36 -10.40
C ALA A 24 10.62 14.85 -10.41
N SER A 25 10.46 14.29 -9.23
CA SER A 25 10.08 12.88 -9.10
C SER A 25 8.73 12.78 -8.40
N GLY A 26 7.85 12.00 -9.00
CA GLY A 26 6.55 11.73 -8.43
C GLY A 26 6.50 10.39 -7.72
N SER A 27 5.32 10.04 -7.22
CA SER A 27 5.12 8.78 -6.51
C SER A 27 5.34 7.57 -7.41
N ALA A 28 5.03 7.68 -8.71
CA ALA A 28 5.19 6.57 -9.64
C ALA A 28 6.67 6.22 -9.84
N GLU A 29 7.54 7.21 -9.95
CA GLU A 29 8.98 7.00 -10.11
C GLU A 29 9.58 6.40 -8.85
N PHE A 30 9.16 6.88 -7.69
CA PHE A 30 9.62 6.33 -6.42
C PHE A 30 9.15 4.89 -6.23
N ALA A 31 7.92 4.59 -6.63
CA ALA A 31 7.40 3.22 -6.59
C ALA A 31 8.17 2.29 -7.52
N ARG A 32 8.58 2.77 -8.70
CA ARG A 32 9.41 1.98 -9.61
C ARG A 32 10.78 1.66 -9.02
N LEU A 33 11.36 2.62 -8.31
CA LEU A 33 12.63 2.39 -7.62
C LEU A 33 12.50 1.26 -6.61
N LEU A 34 11.47 1.31 -5.76
CA LEU A 34 11.25 0.28 -4.74
C LEU A 34 10.87 -1.07 -5.35
N ALA A 35 10.08 -1.07 -6.42
CA ALA A 35 9.70 -2.31 -7.10
C ALA A 35 10.89 -3.02 -7.76
N ALA A 36 12.00 -2.30 -7.99
CA ALA A 36 13.19 -2.90 -8.58
C ALA A 36 13.88 -3.89 -7.64
N PHE A 37 13.76 -3.71 -6.31
CA PHE A 37 14.36 -4.64 -5.36
C PHE A 37 13.37 -5.26 -4.37
N LEU A 38 12.12 -4.85 -4.37
CA LEU A 38 11.12 -5.39 -3.44
C LEU A 38 10.01 -6.06 -4.24
N THR A 39 9.72 -7.30 -3.91
CA THR A 39 8.57 -8.00 -4.47
C THR A 39 7.34 -7.73 -3.60
N ASN A 40 6.16 -7.91 -4.17
CA ASN A 40 4.91 -7.77 -3.42
C ASN A 40 4.89 -8.75 -2.24
N GLY A 41 4.47 -8.28 -1.08
CA GLY A 41 4.36 -9.13 0.08
C GLY A 41 4.29 -8.35 1.38
N VAL A 42 4.18 -9.07 2.46
CA VAL A 42 4.19 -8.52 3.82
C VAL A 42 5.59 -8.63 4.41
N PHE A 43 5.92 -7.72 5.31
CA PHE A 43 7.21 -7.71 5.97
C PHE A 43 7.17 -8.56 7.23
N GLY A 44 7.69 -9.78 7.14
CA GLY A 44 7.82 -10.66 8.28
C GLY A 44 6.61 -11.56 8.51
N SER A 45 6.88 -12.67 9.18
CA SER A 45 5.86 -13.61 9.60
C SER A 45 5.05 -13.02 10.75
N GLY A 46 3.77 -13.22 10.78
CA GLY A 46 2.90 -12.66 11.82
C GLY A 46 2.36 -11.28 11.51
N MET A 47 2.85 -10.59 10.47
CA MET A 47 2.24 -9.37 9.99
C MET A 47 1.03 -9.69 9.13
N PHE A 48 -0.07 -8.96 9.36
CA PHE A 48 -1.35 -9.23 8.71
C PHE A 48 -1.82 -10.68 8.90
N ALA A 49 -1.51 -11.25 10.06
CA ALA A 49 -1.93 -12.60 10.38
C ALA A 49 -3.44 -12.65 10.61
N VAL A 50 -4.09 -13.62 10.00
CA VAL A 50 -5.54 -13.79 10.09
C VAL A 50 -5.82 -14.83 11.16
N THR A 51 -6.64 -14.46 12.16
CA THR A 51 -7.04 -15.35 13.23
C THR A 51 -8.56 -15.37 13.34
N ALA A 52 -9.11 -16.55 13.67
CA ALA A 52 -10.54 -16.68 13.87
C ALA A 52 -10.97 -16.06 15.19
N LYS A 53 -12.12 -15.41 15.18
CA LYS A 53 -12.81 -14.91 16.36
C LYS A 53 -14.15 -15.60 16.52
N THR A 54 -14.85 -15.22 17.60
CA THR A 54 -16.17 -15.76 17.89
C THR A 54 -17.16 -15.42 16.78
N GLY A 55 -17.99 -16.40 16.40
CA GLY A 55 -18.95 -16.23 15.33
C GLY A 55 -18.29 -16.22 13.96
N MET A 56 -18.86 -15.46 13.03
CA MET A 56 -18.36 -15.33 11.66
C MET A 56 -17.41 -14.15 11.53
N GLN A 57 -16.53 -13.96 12.51
CA GLN A 57 -15.57 -12.87 12.53
C GLN A 57 -14.15 -13.39 12.48
N MET A 58 -13.27 -12.60 11.89
CA MET A 58 -11.84 -12.85 11.89
C MET A 58 -11.11 -11.54 12.16
N GLU A 59 -9.90 -11.65 12.66
CA GLU A 59 -9.06 -10.51 12.95
C GLU A 59 -7.80 -10.58 12.11
N VAL A 60 -7.47 -9.46 11.47
CA VAL A 60 -6.21 -9.30 10.73
C VAL A 60 -5.29 -8.44 11.58
N SER A 61 -4.14 -8.96 11.96
CA SER A 61 -3.22 -8.24 12.83
C SER A 61 -2.59 -7.06 12.10
N ALA A 62 -2.00 -6.13 12.88
CA ALA A 62 -1.23 -5.04 12.35
C ALA A 62 -0.01 -5.55 11.57
N GLY A 63 0.49 -4.74 10.68
CA GLY A 63 1.68 -5.08 9.89
C GLY A 63 1.99 -4.06 8.83
N SER A 64 2.95 -4.40 8.00
CA SER A 64 3.34 -3.57 6.86
C SER A 64 3.57 -4.44 5.63
N CYS A 65 3.37 -3.85 4.46
CA CYS A 65 3.49 -4.56 3.19
C CYS A 65 4.02 -3.63 2.11
N VAL A 66 4.42 -4.22 1.00
CA VAL A 66 4.73 -3.49 -0.22
C VAL A 66 3.95 -4.12 -1.38
N ILE A 67 3.34 -3.28 -2.20
CA ILE A 67 2.59 -3.71 -3.37
C ILE A 67 2.94 -2.77 -4.52
N GLY A 68 3.58 -3.31 -5.56
CA GLY A 68 3.99 -2.51 -6.71
C GLY A 68 4.94 -1.38 -6.36
N GLY A 69 5.81 -1.58 -5.37
CA GLY A 69 6.73 -0.56 -4.88
C GLY A 69 6.11 0.48 -3.97
N ARG A 70 4.84 0.31 -3.62
CA ARG A 70 4.14 1.21 -2.70
C ARG A 70 4.01 0.55 -1.34
N PHE A 71 4.29 1.32 -0.31
CA PHE A 71 4.32 0.85 1.07
C PHE A 71 2.96 1.08 1.74
N GLY A 72 2.48 0.06 2.44
CA GLY A 72 1.28 0.17 3.26
C GLY A 72 1.53 -0.41 4.65
N PHE A 73 0.83 0.14 5.64
CA PHE A 73 0.95 -0.37 7.00
C PHE A 73 -0.34 -0.13 7.78
N ALA A 74 -0.56 -0.98 8.77
CA ALA A 74 -1.63 -0.82 9.74
C ALA A 74 -1.02 -0.96 11.14
N ILE A 75 -1.38 -0.05 12.04
CA ILE A 75 -0.84 -0.04 13.40
C ILE A 75 -1.79 -0.69 14.42
N VAL A 76 -3.02 -0.96 14.01
CA VAL A 76 -4.02 -1.63 14.85
C VAL A 76 -4.61 -2.80 14.06
N PRO A 77 -5.04 -3.87 14.76
CA PRO A 77 -5.72 -4.97 14.07
C PRO A 77 -7.10 -4.55 13.56
N GLU A 78 -7.55 -5.23 12.53
CA GLU A 78 -8.85 -4.98 11.93
C GLU A 78 -9.70 -6.25 12.02
N THR A 79 -10.97 -6.08 12.36
CA THR A 79 -11.93 -7.18 12.45
C THR A 79 -12.78 -7.20 11.18
N LEU A 80 -12.88 -8.37 10.57
CA LEU A 80 -13.69 -8.59 9.38
C LEU A 80 -14.82 -9.56 9.73
N THR A 81 -16.00 -9.30 9.16
CA THR A 81 -17.16 -10.18 9.30
C THR A 81 -17.37 -10.91 7.97
N VAL A 82 -17.54 -12.21 8.05
CA VAL A 82 -17.73 -13.08 6.88
C VAL A 82 -19.18 -13.54 6.87
N ALA A 83 -19.84 -13.43 5.71
CA ALA A 83 -21.21 -13.92 5.56
C ALA A 83 -21.22 -15.44 5.55
N ALA A 84 -22.14 -16.04 6.30
CA ALA A 84 -22.27 -17.48 6.36
C ALA A 84 -22.91 -18.04 5.09
N ASP A 85 -22.39 -19.20 4.63
CA ASP A 85 -23.03 -20.00 3.61
C ASP A 85 -23.70 -21.17 4.34
N VAL A 86 -25.02 -21.25 4.26
CA VAL A 86 -25.79 -22.26 4.98
C VAL A 86 -25.90 -23.58 4.19
N GLN A 87 -25.50 -23.61 2.93
CA GLN A 87 -25.66 -24.79 2.08
C GLN A 87 -24.34 -25.54 1.86
N TYR A 88 -23.25 -24.84 1.67
CA TYR A 88 -21.97 -25.44 1.27
C TYR A 88 -20.82 -24.87 2.08
N PRO A 89 -19.83 -25.70 2.44
CA PRO A 89 -18.58 -25.18 2.96
C PRO A 89 -17.85 -24.40 1.88
N ARG A 90 -17.11 -23.38 2.29
CA ARG A 90 -16.31 -22.58 1.36
C ARG A 90 -14.98 -22.20 1.98
N ILE A 91 -14.04 -21.87 1.11
CA ILE A 91 -12.73 -21.35 1.51
C ILE A 91 -12.64 -19.92 1.00
N ASP A 92 -12.40 -18.99 1.92
CA ASP A 92 -12.25 -17.58 1.62
C ASP A 92 -10.81 -17.16 1.79
N SER A 93 -10.38 -16.16 1.01
CA SER A 93 -9.06 -15.56 1.12
C SER A 93 -9.19 -14.10 1.53
N VAL A 94 -8.29 -13.66 2.42
CA VAL A 94 -8.16 -12.26 2.77
C VAL A 94 -6.98 -11.69 1.98
N VAL A 95 -7.22 -10.60 1.24
CA VAL A 95 -6.19 -10.01 0.39
C VAL A 95 -6.00 -8.54 0.74
N LEU A 96 -4.77 -8.06 0.57
CA LEU A 96 -4.45 -6.66 0.62
C LEU A 96 -4.51 -6.08 -0.79
N ARG A 97 -5.17 -4.95 -0.93
CA ARG A 97 -5.32 -4.28 -2.21
C ARG A 97 -4.87 -2.84 -2.08
N MET A 98 -4.12 -2.38 -3.07
CA MET A 98 -3.65 -1.00 -3.13
C MET A 98 -4.43 -0.25 -4.20
N GLY A 99 -5.16 0.79 -3.80
CA GLY A 99 -5.80 1.71 -4.73
C GLY A 99 -4.89 2.89 -5.02
N VAL A 100 -4.65 3.16 -6.29
CA VAL A 100 -3.77 4.27 -6.69
C VAL A 100 -4.53 5.52 -7.10
N ALA A 101 -5.84 5.40 -7.29
CA ALA A 101 -6.70 6.51 -7.70
C ALA A 101 -7.29 7.29 -6.52
N GLU A 102 -7.15 6.79 -5.29
CA GLU A 102 -7.70 7.39 -4.09
C GLU A 102 -6.63 7.57 -3.03
N PRO A 103 -6.79 8.53 -2.10
CA PRO A 103 -5.87 8.63 -0.97
C PRO A 103 -5.84 7.32 -0.19
N VAL A 104 -4.64 6.80 0.04
CA VAL A 104 -4.47 5.55 0.78
C VAL A 104 -4.53 5.88 2.27
N ARG A 105 -5.68 5.66 2.87
CA ARG A 105 -5.87 5.82 4.31
C ARG A 105 -5.92 4.47 5.00
N ASP A 106 -6.53 3.51 4.34
CA ASP A 106 -6.74 2.17 4.85
C ASP A 106 -6.22 1.18 3.82
N ILE A 107 -5.69 0.11 4.32
CA ILE A 107 -5.16 -0.95 3.49
C ILE A 107 -6.00 -2.20 3.67
#